data_8d7f61f0031c04e29a00217e5f24501a
#
_entry.id   8d7f61f0031c04e29a00217e5f24501a
#
_cell.length_a   1.000
_cell.length_b   1.000
_cell.length_c   1.000
_cell.angle_alpha   90.00
_cell.angle_beta   90.00
_cell.angle_gamma   90.00
#
_symmetry.space_group_name_H-M   'P 1'
#
loop_
_entity.id
_entity.type
_entity.pdbx_description
1 polymer ?
#
loop_
_entity_poly.entity_id
_entity_poly.type
_entity_poly.pdbx_seq_one_letter_code
_entity_poly.pdbx_strand_id
1 'polypeptide(L)'
;MKAIALCATIAGIFTTVANAADITWGSPMTISGASDVSTLGTTVGTWGPGDDWGYPYYSDLYPVNGVTFNAYGSGPFGSFLSTSGLNDRYGSYGNPGTADANYNFLVQTAIYSFGSSISLTWGGMTEGDTYLLQFWAHDGRNSTTAERSETLTGGANTSAALAYGFGASGPGQYIIGTFVADGTGTQTITLNAFGGNDIGPSAQINLLQLRDITVVPEPSSLAMLAVGAIALLCGFRRKSNPA
;
A
#
# COMPACT_ATOMS: atom_id res chain seq x y z
N MET A 1 11.61 60.54 -32.93
CA MET A 1 10.69 59.58 -32.30
C MET A 1 11.40 58.24 -32.23
N LYS A 2 11.72 57.77 -31.01
CA LYS A 2 12.37 56.46 -30.79
C LYS A 2 11.28 55.47 -30.42
N ALA A 3 11.05 54.45 -31.23
CA ALA A 3 10.11 53.36 -30.93
C ALA A 3 10.78 52.40 -29.92
N ILE A 4 10.14 52.19 -28.77
CA ILE A 4 10.53 51.21 -27.77
C ILE A 4 9.75 49.93 -28.12
N ALA A 5 10.44 48.89 -28.57
CA ALA A 5 9.87 47.57 -28.77
C ALA A 5 9.72 46.87 -27.41
N LEU A 6 8.50 46.66 -26.98
CA LEU A 6 8.16 45.85 -25.77
C LEU A 6 8.17 44.37 -26.14
N CYS A 7 9.21 43.66 -25.70
CA CYS A 7 9.29 42.22 -25.88
C CYS A 7 8.52 41.54 -24.71
N ALA A 8 7.31 41.09 -24.95
CA ALA A 8 6.53 40.31 -23.98
C ALA A 8 6.99 38.86 -23.99
N THR A 9 7.70 38.44 -22.93
CA THR A 9 8.04 37.02 -22.74
C THR A 9 6.84 36.31 -22.18
N ILE A 10 6.20 35.47 -23.00
CA ILE A 10 5.13 34.58 -22.54
C ILE A 10 5.81 33.40 -21.83
N ALA A 11 5.83 33.40 -20.50
CA ALA A 11 6.17 32.22 -19.72
C ALA A 11 5.01 31.22 -19.86
N GLY A 12 5.20 30.20 -20.68
CA GLY A 12 4.27 29.08 -20.76
C GLY A 12 4.27 28.31 -19.43
N ILE A 13 3.16 28.34 -18.71
CA ILE A 13 2.94 27.48 -17.56
C ILE A 13 2.67 26.07 -18.13
N PHE A 14 3.69 25.23 -18.13
CA PHE A 14 3.50 23.81 -18.38
C PHE A 14 2.89 23.22 -17.10
N THR A 15 1.57 23.01 -17.09
CA THR A 15 0.94 22.17 -16.09
C THR A 15 1.33 20.73 -16.41
N THR A 16 2.31 20.19 -15.71
CA THR A 16 2.53 18.75 -15.70
C THR A 16 1.30 18.12 -15.08
N VAL A 17 0.58 17.31 -15.81
CA VAL A 17 -0.42 16.42 -15.23
C VAL A 17 0.38 15.47 -14.34
N ALA A 18 0.28 15.65 -13.04
CA ALA A 18 0.91 14.74 -12.11
C ALA A 18 0.18 13.40 -12.22
N ASN A 19 0.84 12.43 -12.82
CA ASN A 19 0.39 11.04 -12.82
C ASN A 19 0.81 10.41 -11.49
N ALA A 20 0.00 9.48 -10.98
CA ALA A 20 0.41 8.65 -9.85
C ALA A 20 1.79 8.02 -10.12
N ALA A 21 2.62 7.89 -9.09
CA ALA A 21 3.95 7.30 -9.22
C ALA A 21 3.87 5.86 -9.74
N ASP A 22 4.87 5.47 -10.53
CA ASP A 22 4.98 4.11 -11.04
C ASP A 22 5.31 3.13 -9.91
N ILE A 23 4.47 2.12 -9.73
CA ILE A 23 4.69 1.09 -8.72
C ILE A 23 5.53 -0.04 -9.32
N THR A 24 6.62 -0.40 -8.67
CA THR A 24 7.38 -1.60 -8.99
C THR A 24 6.75 -2.78 -8.26
N TRP A 25 6.05 -3.64 -8.99
CA TRP A 25 5.35 -4.79 -8.46
C TRP A 25 6.28 -6.01 -8.33
N GLY A 26 6.20 -6.70 -7.18
CA GLY A 26 6.74 -8.04 -7.02
C GLY A 26 5.88 -9.10 -7.72
N SER A 27 6.24 -10.37 -7.53
CA SER A 27 5.40 -11.49 -7.97
C SER A 27 4.27 -11.75 -6.98
N PRO A 28 3.08 -12.19 -7.44
CA PRO A 28 2.06 -12.70 -6.55
C PRO A 28 2.57 -13.89 -5.73
N MET A 29 2.23 -13.93 -4.45
CA MET A 29 2.60 -14.98 -3.52
C MET A 29 1.35 -15.60 -2.89
N THR A 30 1.36 -16.91 -2.66
CA THR A 30 0.25 -17.62 -2.04
C THR A 30 0.14 -17.22 -0.56
N ILE A 31 -1.08 -16.98 -0.10
CA ILE A 31 -1.37 -16.72 1.31
C ILE A 31 -1.02 -17.98 2.11
N SER A 32 -0.19 -17.83 3.15
CA SER A 32 0.35 -18.94 3.93
C SER A 32 0.22 -18.76 5.44
N GLY A 33 0.19 -17.54 5.93
CA GLY A 33 0.07 -17.25 7.35
C GLY A 33 0.46 -15.84 7.73
N ALA A 34 0.47 -15.56 9.02
CA ALA A 34 0.75 -14.24 9.57
C ALA A 34 2.09 -13.63 9.09
N SER A 35 3.09 -14.47 8.81
CA SER A 35 4.39 -14.03 8.29
C SER A 35 4.35 -13.39 6.91
N ASP A 36 3.23 -13.54 6.18
CA ASP A 36 3.02 -12.87 4.90
C ASP A 36 2.93 -11.35 5.07
N VAL A 37 2.48 -10.89 6.24
CA VAL A 37 2.32 -9.47 6.54
C VAL A 37 3.70 -8.83 6.74
N SER A 38 4.03 -7.88 5.86
CA SER A 38 5.30 -7.15 5.94
C SER A 38 5.35 -6.25 7.18
N THR A 39 6.49 -6.29 7.88
CA THR A 39 6.81 -5.41 9.02
C THR A 39 7.88 -4.36 8.67
N LEU A 40 8.30 -4.30 7.41
CA LEU A 40 9.35 -3.38 6.96
C LEU A 40 8.90 -1.93 7.10
N GLY A 41 9.72 -1.09 7.69
CA GLY A 41 9.46 0.34 7.86
C GLY A 41 8.33 0.66 8.85
N THR A 42 7.71 1.81 8.70
CA THR A 42 6.66 2.34 9.60
C THR A 42 5.29 2.19 8.95
N THR A 43 4.29 1.77 9.70
CA THR A 43 2.90 1.68 9.21
C THR A 43 2.35 3.08 8.96
N VAL A 44 1.90 3.34 7.74
CA VAL A 44 1.15 4.55 7.36
C VAL A 44 -0.34 4.29 7.50
N GLY A 45 -0.80 3.15 7.02
CA GLY A 45 -2.19 2.73 7.13
C GLY A 45 -2.36 1.24 6.88
N THR A 46 -3.36 0.67 7.53
CA THR A 46 -3.78 -0.71 7.38
C THR A 46 -5.28 -0.76 7.26
N TRP A 47 -5.78 -1.72 6.51
CA TRP A 47 -7.19 -1.86 6.33
C TRP A 47 -7.59 -3.31 6.06
N GLY A 48 -8.73 -3.70 6.66
CA GLY A 48 -9.41 -4.94 6.41
C GLY A 48 -10.92 -4.75 6.56
N PRO A 49 -11.78 -5.39 5.75
CA PRO A 49 -13.20 -5.11 5.73
C PRO A 49 -13.93 -5.34 7.05
N GLY A 50 -13.46 -6.25 7.88
CA GLY A 50 -14.17 -6.66 9.08
C GLY A 50 -15.51 -7.34 8.75
N ASP A 51 -16.13 -7.99 9.73
CA ASP A 51 -17.44 -8.62 9.57
C ASP A 51 -18.56 -7.62 9.82
N ASP A 52 -19.47 -7.46 8.86
CA ASP A 52 -20.63 -6.54 8.94
C ASP A 52 -21.97 -7.25 9.12
N TRP A 53 -21.97 -8.56 9.31
CA TRP A 53 -23.18 -9.36 9.46
C TRP A 53 -23.75 -9.29 10.89
N GLY A 54 -24.10 -8.07 11.37
CA GLY A 54 -24.90 -7.89 12.57
C GLY A 54 -24.16 -8.08 13.90
N TYR A 55 -22.85 -8.25 13.87
CA TYR A 55 -22.03 -8.14 15.07
C TYR A 55 -21.72 -6.66 15.34
N PRO A 56 -21.71 -6.25 16.61
CA PRO A 56 -21.38 -4.88 16.94
C PRO A 56 -20.08 -4.50 16.27
N TYR A 57 -20.05 -3.35 15.63
CA TYR A 57 -18.87 -2.74 15.03
C TYR A 57 -17.65 -3.06 15.89
N TYR A 58 -16.85 -4.03 15.46
CA TYR A 58 -15.63 -4.31 16.18
C TYR A 58 -14.69 -3.12 15.89
N SER A 59 -14.63 -2.25 16.89
CA SER A 59 -13.55 -1.28 17.04
C SER A 59 -12.22 -1.99 17.25
N ASP A 60 -12.21 -3.31 17.03
CA ASP A 60 -11.13 -4.16 17.46
C ASP A 60 -10.05 -4.19 16.40
N LEU A 61 -8.90 -3.86 16.88
CA LEU A 61 -7.64 -3.93 16.16
C LEU A 61 -7.21 -5.39 16.12
N TYR A 62 -7.01 -5.92 14.93
CA TYR A 62 -6.52 -7.29 14.74
C TYR A 62 -5.01 -7.29 14.52
N PRO A 63 -4.22 -7.66 15.52
CA PRO A 63 -2.78 -7.77 15.35
C PRO A 63 -2.44 -9.05 14.58
N VAL A 64 -1.68 -8.91 13.50
CA VAL A 64 -1.12 -10.01 12.72
C VAL A 64 0.33 -9.68 12.44
N ASN A 65 1.25 -10.55 12.82
CA ASN A 65 2.70 -10.34 12.71
C ASN A 65 3.16 -8.97 13.26
N GLY A 66 2.58 -8.53 14.39
CA GLY A 66 2.91 -7.22 14.99
C GLY A 66 2.37 -6.01 14.26
N VAL A 67 1.63 -6.19 13.16
CA VAL A 67 0.91 -5.15 12.44
C VAL A 67 -0.55 -5.19 12.85
N THR A 68 -1.09 -4.05 13.26
CA THR A 68 -2.49 -3.94 13.64
C THR A 68 -3.32 -3.49 12.45
N PHE A 69 -4.33 -4.26 12.08
CA PHE A 69 -5.28 -3.92 11.02
C PHE A 69 -6.52 -3.28 11.62
N ASN A 70 -6.97 -2.20 10.99
CA ASN A 70 -8.20 -1.51 11.35
C ASN A 70 -9.36 -2.15 10.59
N ALA A 71 -10.42 -2.54 11.31
CA ALA A 71 -11.65 -2.98 10.69
C ALA A 71 -12.36 -1.81 9.98
N TYR A 72 -13.08 -2.12 8.91
CA TYR A 72 -13.90 -1.15 8.19
C TYR A 72 -14.93 -0.52 9.14
N GLY A 73 -14.96 0.79 9.18
CA GLY A 73 -15.92 1.58 10.00
C GLY A 73 -15.35 2.11 11.31
N SER A 74 -14.26 1.59 11.84
CA SER A 74 -13.65 2.06 13.10
C SER A 74 -12.41 2.92 12.93
N GLY A 75 -11.84 2.94 11.74
CA GLY A 75 -10.67 3.75 11.46
C GLY A 75 -10.80 4.47 10.14
N PRO A 76 -9.93 5.38 9.88
CA PRO A 76 -10.01 6.16 8.69
C PRO A 76 -9.64 5.25 7.49
N PHE A 77 -10.67 4.79 6.77
CA PHE A 77 -10.59 5.33 5.44
C PHE A 77 -10.48 6.85 5.65
N GLY A 78 -9.89 7.26 6.73
CA GLY A 78 -9.73 8.63 7.09
C GLY A 78 -9.12 9.33 5.91
N SER A 79 -9.02 10.61 5.92
CA SER A 79 -8.52 11.52 4.89
C SER A 79 -7.39 11.02 3.93
N PHE A 80 -6.91 9.80 4.13
CA PHE A 80 -5.81 9.16 3.40
C PHE A 80 -6.23 8.19 2.31
N LEU A 81 -7.42 7.57 2.38
CA LEU A 81 -7.85 6.61 1.37
C LEU A 81 -9.26 6.95 0.88
N SER A 82 -9.39 7.23 -0.40
CA SER A 82 -10.67 7.34 -1.09
C SER A 82 -10.84 6.17 -2.05
N THR A 83 -12.07 5.76 -2.28
CA THR A 83 -12.40 4.64 -3.14
C THR A 83 -13.49 4.99 -4.14
N SER A 84 -13.41 4.42 -5.33
CA SER A 84 -14.50 4.48 -6.31
C SER A 84 -14.74 3.10 -6.91
N GLY A 85 -15.98 2.83 -7.32
CA GLY A 85 -16.35 1.53 -7.89
C GLY A 85 -16.66 0.45 -6.85
N LEU A 86 -16.58 0.74 -5.55
CA LEU A 86 -17.01 -0.19 -4.51
C LEU A 86 -18.54 -0.24 -4.44
N ASN A 87 -19.08 -1.44 -4.37
CA ASN A 87 -20.52 -1.66 -4.32
C ASN A 87 -20.96 -2.19 -2.96
N ASP A 88 -20.22 -3.15 -2.41
CA ASP A 88 -20.65 -3.84 -1.21
C ASP A 88 -19.47 -4.50 -0.49
N ARG A 89 -19.71 -5.00 0.70
CA ARG A 89 -18.78 -5.80 1.49
C ARG A 89 -19.45 -7.13 1.85
N TYR A 90 -18.65 -8.15 2.03
CA TYR A 90 -19.13 -9.48 2.34
C TYR A 90 -18.21 -10.16 3.36
N GLY A 91 -18.80 -10.73 4.40
CA GLY A 91 -18.09 -11.28 5.55
C GLY A 91 -17.74 -12.76 5.46
N SER A 92 -17.94 -13.43 4.32
CA SER A 92 -17.72 -14.87 4.23
C SER A 92 -17.19 -15.33 2.89
N TYR A 93 -15.98 -14.91 2.59
CA TYR A 93 -15.24 -15.42 1.42
C TYR A 93 -14.48 -16.72 1.68
N GLY A 94 -14.80 -17.41 2.79
CA GLY A 94 -14.13 -18.62 3.21
C GLY A 94 -12.86 -18.37 4.01
N ASN A 95 -12.49 -19.36 4.80
CA ASN A 95 -11.29 -19.29 5.63
C ASN A 95 -10.08 -19.75 4.82
N PRO A 96 -8.98 -18.97 4.73
CA PRO A 96 -7.77 -19.38 4.02
C PRO A 96 -7.04 -20.57 4.67
N GLY A 97 -7.41 -20.94 5.90
CA GLY A 97 -6.90 -22.15 6.56
C GLY A 97 -5.49 -22.00 7.14
N THR A 98 -5.03 -20.77 7.42
CA THR A 98 -3.73 -20.56 8.05
C THR A 98 -3.79 -20.86 9.58
N ALA A 99 -2.64 -20.95 10.22
CA ALA A 99 -2.56 -21.19 11.66
C ALA A 99 -2.94 -19.97 12.52
N ASP A 100 -3.01 -18.77 11.93
CA ASP A 100 -3.31 -17.52 12.65
C ASP A 100 -4.80 -17.16 12.51
N ALA A 101 -5.52 -17.17 13.63
CA ALA A 101 -6.96 -16.92 13.64
C ALA A 101 -7.32 -15.47 13.24
N ASN A 102 -6.53 -14.48 13.66
CA ASN A 102 -6.76 -13.08 13.28
C ASN A 102 -6.53 -12.87 11.79
N TYR A 103 -5.47 -13.47 11.25
CA TYR A 103 -5.18 -13.39 9.83
C TYR A 103 -6.27 -14.05 8.99
N ASN A 104 -6.72 -15.25 9.39
CA ASN A 104 -7.83 -15.92 8.74
C ASN A 104 -9.10 -15.08 8.77
N PHE A 105 -9.41 -14.48 9.92
CA PHE A 105 -10.58 -13.62 10.08
C PHE A 105 -10.53 -12.39 9.15
N LEU A 106 -9.38 -11.73 9.07
CA LEU A 106 -9.20 -10.58 8.20
C LEU A 106 -9.31 -10.96 6.72
N VAL A 107 -8.63 -12.03 6.32
CA VAL A 107 -8.57 -12.45 4.91
C VAL A 107 -9.91 -13.02 4.43
N GLN A 108 -10.73 -13.63 5.29
CA GLN A 108 -12.04 -14.16 4.89
C GLN A 108 -13.09 -13.09 4.59
N THR A 109 -12.80 -11.83 4.87
CA THR A 109 -13.70 -10.70 4.59
C THR A 109 -13.19 -9.90 3.40
N ALA A 110 -14.09 -9.33 2.61
CA ALA A 110 -13.69 -8.52 1.47
C ALA A 110 -14.69 -7.40 1.17
N ILE A 111 -14.18 -6.35 0.55
CA ILE A 111 -14.99 -5.41 -0.23
C ILE A 111 -14.85 -5.76 -1.70
N TYR A 112 -15.95 -5.62 -2.43
CA TYR A 112 -15.99 -5.96 -3.84
C TYR A 112 -16.80 -4.96 -4.66
N SER A 113 -16.62 -5.04 -5.97
CA SER A 113 -17.41 -4.33 -6.96
C SER A 113 -18.24 -5.33 -7.77
N PHE A 114 -19.47 -4.99 -8.08
CA PHE A 114 -20.25 -5.73 -9.13
C PHE A 114 -19.67 -5.48 -10.53
N GLY A 115 -18.75 -4.54 -10.67
CA GLY A 115 -18.01 -4.30 -11.89
C GLY A 115 -16.59 -4.88 -11.85
N SER A 116 -15.91 -4.79 -12.96
CA SER A 116 -14.55 -5.32 -13.10
C SER A 116 -13.46 -4.42 -12.51
N SER A 117 -13.79 -3.24 -11.97
CA SER A 117 -12.77 -2.28 -11.55
C SER A 117 -13.10 -1.57 -10.24
N ILE A 118 -12.06 -1.38 -9.42
CA ILE A 118 -12.07 -0.53 -8.23
C ILE A 118 -10.87 0.41 -8.32
N SER A 119 -11.06 1.67 -7.97
CA SER A 119 -9.96 2.63 -7.83
C SER A 119 -9.76 3.02 -6.38
N LEU A 120 -8.51 2.99 -5.92
CA LEU A 120 -8.09 3.37 -4.58
C LEU A 120 -7.10 4.52 -4.67
N THR A 121 -7.30 5.57 -3.89
CA THR A 121 -6.39 6.72 -3.86
C THR A 121 -6.00 7.02 -2.42
N TRP A 122 -4.71 7.03 -2.15
CA TRP A 122 -4.10 7.46 -0.89
C TRP A 122 -3.57 8.87 -1.03
N GLY A 123 -3.69 9.66 0.05
CA GLY A 123 -3.09 10.97 0.19
C GLY A 123 -2.14 11.04 1.39
N GLY A 124 -1.52 12.20 1.58
CA GLY A 124 -0.70 12.48 2.76
C GLY A 124 0.69 11.85 2.74
N MET A 125 1.18 11.43 1.57
CA MET A 125 2.54 10.94 1.39
C MET A 125 3.54 12.09 1.26
N THR A 126 4.75 11.87 1.73
CA THR A 126 5.86 12.83 1.61
C THR A 126 6.58 12.61 0.29
N GLU A 127 6.76 13.67 -0.49
CA GLU A 127 7.53 13.62 -1.73
C GLU A 127 8.95 13.10 -1.48
N GLY A 128 9.37 12.17 -2.33
CA GLY A 128 10.70 11.55 -2.28
C GLY A 128 10.82 10.37 -1.33
N ASP A 129 9.85 10.17 -0.44
CA ASP A 129 9.83 9.01 0.44
C ASP A 129 9.42 7.74 -0.33
N THR A 130 9.94 6.61 0.12
CA THR A 130 9.68 5.31 -0.48
C THR A 130 8.61 4.58 0.31
N TYR A 131 7.59 4.11 -0.39
CA TYR A 131 6.47 3.40 0.21
C TYR A 131 6.39 1.95 -0.27
N LEU A 132 5.91 1.09 0.61
CA LEU A 132 5.53 -0.29 0.34
C LEU A 132 4.01 -0.39 0.45
N LEU A 133 3.39 -0.87 -0.61
CA LEU A 133 2.00 -1.26 -0.66
C LEU A 133 1.92 -2.77 -0.65
N GLN A 134 1.13 -3.35 0.25
CA GLN A 134 0.82 -4.76 0.23
C GLN A 134 -0.68 -4.96 0.14
N PHE A 135 -1.10 -5.86 -0.73
CA PHE A 135 -2.47 -6.09 -1.12
C PHE A 135 -2.79 -7.58 -1.14
N TRP A 136 -3.99 -7.97 -0.68
CA TRP A 136 -4.45 -9.36 -0.61
C TRP A 136 -5.77 -9.53 -1.32
N ALA A 137 -5.89 -10.63 -2.07
CA ALA A 137 -7.10 -11.09 -2.70
C ALA A 137 -7.35 -12.58 -2.38
N HIS A 138 -8.53 -12.88 -1.83
CA HIS A 138 -8.94 -14.23 -1.44
C HIS A 138 -10.44 -14.41 -1.60
N ASP A 139 -10.83 -15.51 -2.22
CA ASP A 139 -12.19 -15.98 -2.24
C ASP A 139 -12.22 -17.51 -2.19
N GLY A 140 -12.31 -18.05 -1.01
CA GLY A 140 -12.34 -19.49 -0.74
C GLY A 140 -13.74 -20.10 -0.75
N ARG A 141 -14.76 -19.37 -1.24
CA ARG A 141 -16.12 -19.94 -1.32
C ARG A 141 -16.14 -21.14 -2.25
N ASN A 142 -16.67 -22.24 -1.77
CA ASN A 142 -16.80 -23.46 -2.55
C ASN A 142 -17.95 -23.32 -3.56
N SER A 143 -17.70 -22.66 -4.67
CA SER A 143 -18.65 -22.57 -5.77
C SER A 143 -18.04 -23.18 -7.03
N THR A 144 -18.87 -23.75 -7.86
CA THR A 144 -18.50 -24.30 -9.17
C THR A 144 -18.15 -23.21 -10.17
N THR A 145 -18.19 -21.97 -9.75
CA THR A 145 -17.93 -20.80 -10.58
C THR A 145 -16.45 -20.51 -10.66
N ALA A 146 -16.03 -20.18 -11.81
CA ALA A 146 -14.69 -20.10 -12.35
C ALA A 146 -13.69 -19.27 -11.55
N GLU A 147 -12.46 -19.62 -11.79
CA GLU A 147 -11.26 -18.90 -11.37
C GLU A 147 -11.39 -17.40 -11.65
N ARG A 148 -11.22 -16.60 -10.60
CA ARG A 148 -11.13 -15.14 -10.68
C ARG A 148 -9.70 -14.71 -10.47
N SER A 149 -9.35 -13.66 -11.14
CA SER A 149 -8.07 -13.00 -10.95
C SER A 149 -8.20 -11.51 -11.17
N GLU A 150 -7.25 -10.76 -10.66
CA GLU A 150 -7.19 -9.33 -10.85
C GLU A 150 -5.75 -8.83 -10.97
N THR A 151 -5.58 -7.71 -11.63
CA THR A 151 -4.33 -6.96 -11.71
C THR A 151 -4.47 -5.63 -11.00
N LEU A 152 -3.35 -5.12 -10.51
CA LEU A 152 -3.24 -3.80 -9.91
C LEU A 152 -2.39 -2.91 -10.81
N THR A 153 -2.92 -1.76 -11.21
CA THR A 153 -2.20 -0.75 -11.99
C THR A 153 -1.90 0.45 -11.11
N GLY A 154 -0.64 0.83 -10.99
CA GLY A 154 -0.17 2.04 -10.32
C GLY A 154 0.80 2.80 -11.20
N GLY A 155 0.46 4.06 -11.53
CA GLY A 155 1.16 4.79 -12.57
C GLY A 155 1.05 4.10 -13.93
N ALA A 156 2.17 3.93 -14.63
CA ALA A 156 2.24 3.20 -15.91
C ALA A 156 2.37 1.69 -15.74
N ASN A 157 2.61 1.18 -14.51
CA ASN A 157 2.95 -0.21 -14.28
C ASN A 157 1.74 -1.03 -13.81
N THR A 158 1.59 -2.21 -14.39
CA THR A 158 0.55 -3.19 -14.00
C THR A 158 1.22 -4.44 -13.45
N SER A 159 0.67 -4.97 -12.36
CA SER A 159 1.12 -6.20 -11.72
C SER A 159 0.86 -7.43 -12.59
N ALA A 160 1.53 -8.54 -12.29
CA ALA A 160 1.03 -9.85 -12.68
C ALA A 160 -0.35 -10.10 -12.02
N ALA A 161 -1.14 -10.99 -12.61
CA ALA A 161 -2.46 -11.32 -12.10
C ALA A 161 -2.38 -12.07 -10.77
N LEU A 162 -3.19 -11.64 -9.80
CA LEU A 162 -3.45 -12.36 -8.56
C LEU A 162 -4.65 -13.29 -8.77
N ALA A 163 -4.46 -14.57 -8.54
CA ALA A 163 -5.55 -15.52 -8.51
C ALA A 163 -6.20 -15.54 -7.12
N TYR A 164 -7.51 -15.38 -7.04
CA TYR A 164 -8.22 -15.34 -5.75
C TYR A 164 -9.53 -16.12 -5.73
N GLY A 165 -9.94 -16.70 -6.82
CA GLY A 165 -11.21 -17.45 -6.92
C GLY A 165 -11.01 -18.96 -6.92
N PHE A 166 -11.85 -19.64 -6.53
CA PHE A 166 -12.63 -20.82 -6.34
C PHE A 166 -12.05 -22.22 -6.49
N GLY A 167 -12.62 -23.05 -5.67
CA GLY A 167 -12.67 -24.50 -5.73
C GLY A 167 -11.36 -25.18 -5.40
N ALA A 168 -10.45 -25.24 -6.26
CA ALA A 168 -9.14 -25.87 -6.06
C ALA A 168 -8.00 -24.87 -5.92
N SER A 169 -8.30 -23.59 -5.98
CA SER A 169 -7.27 -22.57 -6.12
C SER A 169 -6.58 -22.15 -4.82
N GLY A 170 -6.94 -22.78 -3.71
CA GLY A 170 -6.23 -22.56 -2.47
C GLY A 170 -6.54 -21.22 -1.77
N PRO A 171 -5.64 -20.76 -0.91
CA PRO A 171 -5.90 -19.70 0.06
C PRO A 171 -5.90 -18.27 -0.52
N GLY A 172 -5.81 -18.11 -1.85
CA GLY A 172 -5.65 -16.79 -2.48
C GLY A 172 -4.19 -16.33 -2.54
N GLN A 173 -4.01 -15.07 -2.96
CA GLN A 173 -2.68 -14.50 -3.15
C GLN A 173 -2.58 -13.10 -2.56
N TYR A 174 -1.35 -12.69 -2.30
CA TYR A 174 -0.99 -11.32 -2.01
C TYR A 174 0.14 -10.86 -2.91
N ILE A 175 0.29 -9.55 -3.01
CA ILE A 175 1.37 -8.91 -3.75
C ILE A 175 1.92 -7.72 -2.98
N ILE A 176 3.22 -7.45 -3.19
CA ILE A 176 3.88 -6.26 -2.68
C ILE A 176 4.34 -5.41 -3.86
N GLY A 177 4.08 -4.12 -3.77
CA GLY A 177 4.62 -3.11 -4.68
C GLY A 177 5.36 -2.04 -3.91
N THR A 178 6.35 -1.41 -4.53
CA THR A 178 7.08 -0.27 -3.97
C THR A 178 7.08 0.89 -4.94
N PHE A 179 7.07 2.11 -4.41
CA PHE A 179 7.13 3.32 -5.21
C PHE A 179 7.74 4.47 -4.40
N VAL A 180 8.22 5.48 -5.11
CA VAL A 180 8.67 6.74 -4.52
C VAL A 180 7.55 7.75 -4.73
N ALA A 181 7.06 8.37 -3.64
CA ALA A 181 6.01 9.37 -3.74
C ALA A 181 6.46 10.60 -4.52
N ASP A 182 5.60 11.06 -5.41
CA ASP A 182 5.82 12.28 -6.19
C ASP A 182 5.33 13.53 -5.43
N GLY A 183 5.51 14.70 -6.04
CA GLY A 183 5.13 15.99 -5.46
C GLY A 183 3.63 16.21 -5.28
N THR A 184 2.77 15.26 -5.71
CA THR A 184 1.32 15.34 -5.46
C THR A 184 0.96 14.88 -4.05
N GLY A 185 1.82 14.10 -3.41
CA GLY A 185 1.56 13.44 -2.14
C GLY A 185 0.38 12.46 -2.20
N THR A 186 0.00 12.01 -3.40
CA THR A 186 -1.10 11.07 -3.63
C THR A 186 -0.67 9.91 -4.52
N GLN A 187 -1.21 8.73 -4.26
CA GLN A 187 -1.03 7.54 -5.10
C GLN A 187 -2.36 6.92 -5.41
N THR A 188 -2.62 6.65 -6.67
CA THR A 188 -3.81 5.90 -7.11
C THR A 188 -3.39 4.55 -7.66
N ILE A 189 -4.13 3.51 -7.28
CA ILE A 189 -4.11 2.22 -7.96
C ILE A 189 -5.50 1.88 -8.48
N THR A 190 -5.53 1.16 -9.59
CA THR A 190 -6.75 0.60 -10.16
C THR A 190 -6.63 -0.92 -10.17
N LEU A 191 -7.59 -1.58 -9.55
CA LEU A 191 -7.79 -3.02 -9.64
C LEU A 191 -8.65 -3.30 -10.86
N ASN A 192 -8.24 -4.29 -11.68
CA ASN A 192 -9.02 -4.76 -12.80
C ASN A 192 -9.15 -6.27 -12.69
N ALA A 193 -10.39 -6.73 -12.46
CA ALA A 193 -10.71 -8.14 -12.32
C ALA A 193 -11.13 -8.75 -13.66
N PHE A 194 -10.86 -10.04 -13.79
CA PHE A 194 -11.25 -10.86 -14.94
C PHE A 194 -11.54 -12.31 -14.52
N GLY A 195 -12.20 -13.06 -15.40
CA GLY A 195 -12.71 -14.39 -15.08
C GLY A 195 -14.10 -14.36 -14.44
N GLY A 196 -14.51 -15.44 -13.81
CA GLY A 196 -15.83 -15.55 -13.19
C GLY A 196 -16.91 -15.92 -14.19
N ASN A 197 -16.87 -17.12 -14.78
CA ASN A 197 -17.69 -17.55 -15.93
C ASN A 197 -19.20 -17.31 -15.75
N ASP A 198 -19.75 -17.53 -14.54
CA ASP A 198 -21.19 -17.46 -14.34
C ASP A 198 -21.69 -16.16 -13.68
N ILE A 199 -20.82 -15.44 -12.99
CA ILE A 199 -21.17 -14.22 -12.24
C ILE A 199 -20.36 -13.00 -12.67
N GLY A 200 -19.50 -13.16 -13.67
CA GLY A 200 -18.66 -12.11 -14.21
C GLY A 200 -17.49 -11.71 -13.32
N PRO A 201 -16.63 -10.84 -13.81
CA PRO A 201 -15.51 -10.31 -13.04
C PRO A 201 -16.02 -9.41 -11.91
N SER A 202 -15.38 -9.51 -10.76
CA SER A 202 -15.69 -8.68 -9.60
C SER A 202 -14.39 -8.33 -8.91
N ALA A 203 -13.93 -7.09 -9.02
CA ALA A 203 -12.74 -6.64 -8.33
C ALA A 203 -12.96 -6.71 -6.82
N GLN A 204 -11.95 -7.15 -6.06
CA GLN A 204 -12.10 -7.49 -4.66
C GLN A 204 -10.85 -7.10 -3.86
N ILE A 205 -11.06 -6.69 -2.61
CA ILE A 205 -10.00 -6.34 -1.67
C ILE A 205 -10.29 -7.03 -0.35
N ASN A 206 -9.37 -7.88 0.12
CA ASN A 206 -9.47 -8.50 1.44
C ASN A 206 -8.66 -7.74 2.48
N LEU A 207 -7.40 -7.46 2.20
CA LEU A 207 -6.52 -6.69 3.08
C LEU A 207 -5.68 -5.72 2.27
N LEU A 208 -5.26 -4.66 2.96
CA LEU A 208 -4.41 -3.63 2.41
C LEU A 208 -3.54 -3.03 3.50
N GLN A 209 -2.26 -2.82 3.23
CA GLN A 209 -1.41 -1.96 4.06
C GLN A 209 -0.51 -1.08 3.22
N LEU A 210 -0.26 0.12 3.72
CA LEU A 210 0.73 1.06 3.22
C LEU A 210 1.76 1.30 4.31
N ARG A 211 3.04 1.22 3.96
CA ARG A 211 4.16 1.42 4.88
C ARG A 211 5.16 2.40 4.29
N ASP A 212 5.67 3.27 5.11
CA ASP A 212 6.84 4.08 4.79
C ASP A 212 8.09 3.25 5.06
N ILE A 213 8.85 2.99 4.00
CA ILE A 213 10.09 2.22 4.04
C ILE A 213 11.31 3.09 3.70
N THR A 214 11.13 4.40 3.79
CA THR A 214 12.23 5.35 3.55
C THR A 214 13.36 5.06 4.50
N VAL A 215 14.51 4.74 3.95
CA VAL A 215 15.72 4.59 4.74
C VAL A 215 16.14 5.98 5.19
N VAL A 216 15.86 6.33 6.44
CA VAL A 216 16.48 7.53 7.05
C VAL A 216 17.97 7.20 7.19
N PRO A 217 18.87 7.88 6.47
CA PRO A 217 20.30 7.67 6.69
C PRO A 217 20.57 7.94 8.17
N GLU A 218 20.97 6.91 8.92
CA GLU A 218 21.46 7.14 10.27
C GLU A 218 22.53 8.27 10.18
N PRO A 219 22.50 9.27 11.06
CA PRO A 219 23.55 10.27 11.10
C PRO A 219 24.86 9.51 11.13
N SER A 220 25.55 9.52 10.00
CA SER A 220 26.59 8.56 9.69
C SER A 220 27.54 8.50 10.89
N SER A 221 27.79 7.31 11.41
CA SER A 221 28.81 7.04 12.46
C SER A 221 30.13 7.68 12.03
N LEU A 222 30.36 7.88 10.74
CA LEU A 222 31.42 8.64 10.12
C LEU A 222 31.36 10.15 10.46
N ALA A 223 30.17 10.78 10.51
CA ALA A 223 30.09 12.20 10.91
C ALA A 223 30.37 12.36 12.40
N MET A 224 29.88 11.43 13.24
CA MET A 224 30.22 11.41 14.67
C MET A 224 31.68 11.07 14.91
N LEU A 225 32.26 10.17 14.11
CA LEU A 225 33.69 9.84 14.17
C LEU A 225 34.53 11.04 13.73
N ALA A 226 34.13 11.78 12.69
CA ALA A 226 34.81 12.98 12.24
C ALA A 226 34.75 14.11 13.27
N VAL A 227 33.62 14.34 13.92
CA VAL A 227 33.47 15.30 15.01
C VAL A 227 34.32 14.89 16.20
N GLY A 228 34.32 13.60 16.57
CA GLY A 228 35.17 13.05 17.63
C GLY A 228 36.67 13.22 17.34
N ALA A 229 37.10 12.95 16.11
CA ALA A 229 38.48 13.11 15.68
C ALA A 229 38.94 14.57 15.71
N ILE A 230 38.08 15.51 15.26
CA ILE A 230 38.35 16.94 15.32
C ILE A 230 38.48 17.44 16.78
N ALA A 231 37.57 16.95 17.66
CA ALA A 231 37.64 17.30 19.09
C ALA A 231 38.90 16.79 19.76
N LEU A 232 39.36 15.58 19.43
CA LEU A 232 40.64 15.03 19.91
C LEU A 232 41.84 15.86 19.41
N LEU A 233 41.87 16.19 18.12
CA LEU A 233 42.96 17.00 17.56
C LEU A 233 43.03 18.39 18.15
N CYS A 234 41.90 19.02 18.45
CA CYS A 234 41.84 20.31 19.15
C CYS A 234 42.27 20.21 20.61
N GLY A 235 41.97 19.08 21.27
CA GLY A 235 42.37 18.81 22.66
C GLY A 235 43.88 18.63 22.81
N PHE A 236 44.56 17.99 21.87
CA PHE A 236 46.01 17.79 21.89
C PHE A 236 46.80 19.08 21.66
N ARG A 237 46.29 20.02 20.83
CA ARG A 237 46.97 21.33 20.61
C ARG A 237 47.00 22.24 21.83
N ARG A 238 46.11 22.06 22.77
CA ARG A 238 46.08 22.89 24.02
C ARG A 238 47.14 22.49 25.04
N LYS A 239 47.74 21.30 24.95
CA LYS A 239 48.72 20.80 25.94
C LYS A 239 50.20 21.07 25.56
N SER A 240 50.49 21.67 24.41
CA SER A 240 51.85 21.82 23.90
C SER A 240 52.44 23.24 24.04
N ASN A 241 51.92 24.08 24.93
CA ASN A 241 52.58 25.35 25.31
C ASN A 241 53.11 25.26 26.75
N PRO A 242 54.38 24.86 27.00
CA PRO A 242 55.05 25.12 28.23
C PRO A 242 55.51 26.58 28.23
N ALA A 243 55.24 27.23 29.32
CA ALA A 243 55.75 28.59 29.63
C ALA A 243 57.27 28.62 29.75
#